data_88d5c85f4529ea79ca641fd66e8a1a37
#
_entry.id   88d5c85f4529ea79ca641fd66e8a1a37
#
_cell.length_a   1.000
_cell.length_b   1.000
_cell.length_c   1.000
_cell.angle_alpha   90.00
_cell.angle_beta   90.00
_cell.angle_gamma   90.00
#
_symmetry.space_group_name_H-M   'P 1'
#
loop_
_entity.id
_entity.type
_entity.pdbx_description
1 polymer ?
#
loop_
_entity_poly.entity_id
_entity_poly.type
_entity_poly.pdbx_seq_one_letter_code
_entity_poly.pdbx_strand_id
1 'polypeptide(L)'
;MGHEFAGDIVKVGKAHQDKFKPGMKFTLQPALNYKGTMWSPGYSYEFFGGDATYCIIPAEVMELGCLLEYKGRAYYEASLAEPMSCSIGAFNAAYHTKMGVYHHDMGINKGGKLAILAGAGPMGLGALTYALHRDVRPGMVVVT
;
A
#
# COMPACT_ATOMS: atom_id res chain seq x y z
N MET A 1 13.73 -8.36 -7.47
CA MET A 1 13.57 -7.15 -6.62
C MET A 1 12.36 -6.37 -7.11
N GLY A 2 12.00 -5.27 -6.39
CA GLY A 2 10.83 -4.44 -6.70
C GLY A 2 9.54 -4.94 -6.09
N HIS A 3 8.96 -4.16 -5.16
CA HIS A 3 7.72 -4.51 -4.47
C HIS A 3 6.58 -3.51 -4.76
N GLU A 4 6.89 -2.38 -5.38
CA GLU A 4 5.94 -1.36 -5.81
C GLU A 4 5.67 -1.52 -7.31
N PHE A 5 4.87 -2.49 -7.72
CA PHE A 5 4.69 -2.78 -9.13
C PHE A 5 3.26 -3.11 -9.54
N ALA A 6 3.04 -2.97 -10.83
CA ALA A 6 1.81 -3.32 -11.51
C ALA A 6 2.13 -4.03 -12.82
N GLY A 7 1.20 -4.76 -13.35
CA GLY A 7 1.39 -5.47 -14.61
C GLY A 7 0.09 -6.02 -15.20
N ASP A 8 0.24 -6.76 -16.28
CA ASP A 8 -0.85 -7.50 -16.91
C ASP A 8 -0.78 -8.98 -16.56
N ILE A 9 -1.92 -9.56 -16.29
CA ILE A 9 -2.05 -11.00 -16.14
C ILE A 9 -1.99 -11.64 -17.53
N VAL A 10 -0.94 -12.42 -17.79
CA VAL A 10 -0.77 -13.08 -19.09
C VAL A 10 -1.30 -14.52 -19.10
N LYS A 11 -1.32 -15.18 -17.94
CA LYS A 11 -1.81 -16.55 -17.79
C LYS A 11 -2.37 -16.76 -16.39
N VAL A 12 -3.43 -17.55 -16.28
CA VAL A 12 -4.09 -17.84 -14.99
C VAL A 12 -4.12 -19.35 -14.77
N GLY A 13 -3.71 -19.77 -13.57
CA GLY A 13 -3.85 -21.16 -13.13
C GLY A 13 -5.32 -21.57 -13.02
N LYS A 14 -5.61 -22.85 -13.23
CA LYS A 14 -6.99 -23.38 -13.27
C LYS A 14 -7.81 -23.02 -12.05
N ALA A 15 -7.20 -22.99 -10.88
CA ALA A 15 -7.87 -22.71 -9.61
C ALA A 15 -8.34 -21.25 -9.43
N HIS A 16 -7.95 -20.32 -10.32
CA HIS A 16 -8.23 -18.89 -10.16
C HIS A 16 -8.89 -18.25 -11.40
N GLN A 17 -9.34 -19.09 -12.37
CA GLN A 17 -9.92 -18.61 -13.63
C GLN A 17 -11.33 -18.04 -13.47
N ASP A 18 -11.97 -18.29 -12.37
CA ASP A 18 -13.24 -17.68 -11.96
C ASP A 18 -13.06 -16.19 -11.59
N LYS A 19 -11.92 -15.86 -11.00
CA LYS A 19 -11.64 -14.52 -10.47
C LYS A 19 -10.75 -13.67 -11.37
N PHE A 20 -9.76 -14.27 -12.02
CA PHE A 20 -8.78 -13.58 -12.84
C PHE A 20 -8.78 -14.06 -14.27
N LYS A 21 -8.46 -13.16 -15.23
CA LYS A 21 -8.39 -13.46 -16.66
C LYS A 21 -7.14 -12.83 -17.28
N PRO A 22 -6.56 -13.45 -18.32
CA PRO A 22 -5.52 -12.80 -19.12
C PRO A 22 -5.98 -11.44 -19.64
N GLY A 23 -5.09 -10.46 -19.62
CA GLY A 23 -5.36 -9.07 -19.98
C GLY A 23 -5.88 -8.18 -18.85
N MET A 24 -6.22 -8.74 -17.68
CA MET A 24 -6.52 -7.93 -16.51
C MET A 24 -5.23 -7.28 -15.98
N LYS A 25 -5.31 -6.00 -15.64
CA LYS A 25 -4.23 -5.31 -14.92
C LYS A 25 -4.30 -5.60 -13.43
N PHE A 26 -3.16 -5.64 -12.80
CA PHE A 26 -3.08 -5.86 -11.36
C PHE A 26 -2.08 -4.92 -10.68
N THR A 27 -2.26 -4.75 -9.40
CA THR A 27 -1.25 -4.31 -8.43
C THR A 27 -1.19 -5.33 -7.30
N LEU A 28 -0.17 -5.23 -6.46
CA LEU A 28 0.10 -6.22 -5.43
C LEU A 28 0.19 -5.57 -4.06
N GLN A 29 -0.37 -6.24 -3.05
CA GLN A 29 -0.01 -6.00 -1.66
C GLN A 29 1.18 -6.90 -1.30
N PRO A 30 2.40 -6.34 -1.12
CA PRO A 30 3.59 -7.15 -0.94
C PRO A 30 3.79 -7.66 0.48
N ALA A 31 3.25 -6.99 1.50
CA ALA A 31 3.41 -7.40 2.90
C ALA A 31 2.50 -8.60 3.21
N LEU A 32 2.95 -9.82 2.91
CA LEU A 32 2.14 -11.02 2.99
C LEU A 32 1.91 -11.48 4.44
N ASN A 33 2.92 -11.36 5.29
CA ASN A 33 2.91 -11.95 6.64
C ASN A 33 2.38 -13.40 6.68
N TYR A 34 2.69 -14.17 5.62
CA TYR A 34 2.21 -15.54 5.45
C TYR A 34 2.73 -16.44 6.58
N LYS A 35 1.81 -16.99 7.37
CA LYS A 35 2.12 -17.82 8.55
C LYS A 35 3.13 -17.17 9.51
N GLY A 36 3.10 -15.85 9.62
CA GLY A 36 3.99 -15.09 10.50
C GLY A 36 5.41 -14.89 9.99
N THR A 37 5.69 -15.20 8.71
CA THR A 37 7.05 -15.12 8.15
C THR A 37 7.52 -13.71 7.82
N MET A 38 6.62 -12.75 7.74
CA MET A 38 6.88 -11.39 7.25
C MET A 38 7.46 -11.32 5.82
N TRP A 39 7.28 -12.35 5.02
CA TRP A 39 7.74 -12.39 3.63
C TRP A 39 7.04 -11.32 2.79
N SER A 40 7.82 -10.71 1.93
CA SER A 40 7.34 -9.65 1.04
C SER A 40 7.95 -9.84 -0.36
N PRO A 41 7.14 -10.13 -1.39
CA PRO A 41 7.60 -10.19 -2.78
C PRO A 41 8.37 -8.94 -3.18
N GLY A 42 9.50 -9.15 -3.86
CA GLY A 42 10.38 -8.07 -4.30
C GLY A 42 11.24 -7.43 -3.21
N TYR A 43 11.09 -7.88 -1.98
CA TYR A 43 11.80 -7.36 -0.82
C TYR A 43 12.56 -8.46 -0.06
N SER A 44 11.88 -9.43 0.48
CA SER A 44 12.46 -10.55 1.26
C SER A 44 12.07 -11.94 0.72
N TYR A 45 11.21 -12.02 -0.29
CA TYR A 45 10.81 -13.28 -0.93
C TYR A 45 11.73 -13.55 -2.12
N GLU A 46 12.42 -14.68 -2.12
CA GLU A 46 13.52 -14.98 -3.05
C GLU A 46 13.09 -15.11 -4.52
N PHE A 47 11.90 -15.63 -4.77
CA PHE A 47 11.51 -16.11 -6.11
C PHE A 47 10.57 -15.18 -6.87
N PHE A 48 10.28 -14.01 -6.32
CA PHE A 48 9.24 -13.16 -6.86
C PHE A 48 9.51 -11.67 -6.59
N GLY A 49 9.35 -10.83 -7.61
CA GLY A 49 9.46 -9.37 -7.54
C GLY A 49 9.15 -8.72 -8.88
N GLY A 50 8.89 -7.41 -8.87
CA GLY A 50 8.43 -6.66 -10.03
C GLY A 50 9.51 -6.22 -11.02
N ASP A 51 10.80 -6.29 -10.64
CA ASP A 51 11.90 -5.98 -11.55
C ASP A 51 12.15 -7.15 -12.52
N ALA A 52 11.12 -7.55 -13.23
CA ALA A 52 11.12 -8.68 -14.14
C ALA A 52 10.14 -8.47 -15.30
N THR A 53 10.47 -8.97 -16.47
CA THR A 53 9.56 -8.96 -17.63
C THR A 53 8.34 -9.84 -17.38
N TYR A 54 8.53 -10.99 -16.74
CA TYR A 54 7.50 -11.90 -16.31
C TYR A 54 7.82 -12.45 -14.94
N CYS A 55 6.80 -12.64 -14.13
CA CYS A 55 6.92 -13.31 -12.83
C CYS A 55 5.73 -14.24 -12.61
N ILE A 56 5.93 -15.22 -11.75
CA ILE A 56 4.85 -16.11 -11.30
C ILE A 56 4.35 -15.59 -9.96
N ILE A 57 3.07 -15.25 -9.89
CA ILE A 57 2.42 -14.91 -8.63
C ILE A 57 2.21 -16.19 -7.82
N PRO A 58 2.84 -16.35 -6.66
CA PRO A 58 2.77 -17.58 -5.88
C PRO A 58 1.41 -17.76 -5.17
N ALA A 59 1.16 -19.00 -4.73
CA ALA A 59 -0.11 -19.36 -4.10
C ALA A 59 -0.39 -18.55 -2.84
N GLU A 60 0.64 -18.21 -2.06
CA GLU A 60 0.54 -17.44 -0.83
C GLU A 60 -0.09 -16.06 -1.04
N VAL A 61 0.27 -15.40 -2.14
CA VAL A 61 -0.33 -14.12 -2.54
C VAL A 61 -1.82 -14.28 -2.84
N MET A 62 -2.17 -15.38 -3.49
CA MET A 62 -3.55 -15.71 -3.85
C MET A 62 -4.39 -16.07 -2.63
N GLU A 63 -3.85 -16.90 -1.73
CA GLU A 63 -4.49 -17.31 -0.48
C GLU A 63 -4.82 -16.12 0.43
N LEU A 64 -3.93 -15.15 0.49
CA LEU A 64 -4.09 -13.93 1.29
C LEU A 64 -4.91 -12.84 0.58
N GLY A 65 -5.29 -13.04 -0.68
CA GLY A 65 -6.03 -12.04 -1.45
C GLY A 65 -5.20 -10.80 -1.79
N CYS A 66 -3.88 -10.93 -1.83
CA CYS A 66 -2.96 -9.82 -2.02
C CYS A 66 -2.74 -9.44 -3.49
N LEU A 67 -3.28 -10.19 -4.46
CA LEU A 67 -3.34 -9.79 -5.87
C LEU A 67 -4.63 -8.99 -6.10
N LEU A 68 -4.49 -7.72 -6.44
CA LEU A 68 -5.58 -6.77 -6.56
C LEU A 68 -5.81 -6.39 -8.02
N GLU A 69 -7.05 -6.48 -8.51
CA GLU A 69 -7.40 -5.97 -9.84
C GLU A 69 -7.23 -4.45 -9.87
N TYR A 70 -6.56 -3.95 -10.93
CA TYR A 70 -6.42 -2.53 -11.17
C TYR A 70 -7.24 -2.11 -12.39
N LYS A 71 -8.14 -1.15 -12.19
CA LYS A 71 -9.07 -0.67 -13.24
C LYS A 71 -8.70 0.71 -13.82
N GLY A 72 -7.61 1.30 -13.34
CA GLY A 72 -7.12 2.60 -13.81
C GLY A 72 -6.42 2.53 -15.17
N ARG A 73 -5.94 3.67 -15.63
CA ARG A 73 -5.36 3.82 -16.97
C ARG A 73 -3.87 3.51 -17.00
N ALA A 74 -3.11 4.07 -16.09
CA ALA A 74 -1.65 4.09 -16.14
C ALA A 74 -1.03 3.17 -15.08
N TYR A 75 0.00 2.42 -15.46
CA TYR A 75 0.69 1.52 -14.55
C TYR A 75 1.43 2.23 -13.42
N TYR A 76 1.93 3.46 -13.66
CA TYR A 76 2.57 4.25 -12.61
C TYR A 76 1.60 4.62 -11.48
N GLU A 77 0.31 4.82 -11.78
CA GLU A 77 -0.71 5.04 -10.75
C GLU A 77 -0.89 3.79 -9.90
N ALA A 78 -0.92 2.62 -10.55
CA ALA A 78 -1.06 1.34 -9.85
C ALA A 78 0.17 1.01 -8.98
N SER A 79 1.37 1.35 -9.43
CA SER A 79 2.60 1.14 -8.66
C SER A 79 2.68 2.04 -7.41
N LEU A 80 1.99 3.18 -7.43
CA LEU A 80 1.89 4.06 -6.25
C LEU A 80 0.90 3.57 -5.19
N ALA A 81 0.13 2.51 -5.45
CA ALA A 81 -0.85 2.00 -4.49
C ALA A 81 -0.17 1.49 -3.20
N GLU A 82 0.96 0.83 -3.33
CA GLU A 82 1.73 0.33 -2.17
C GLU A 82 2.24 1.49 -1.30
N PRO A 83 3.06 2.45 -1.78
CA PRO A 83 3.55 3.53 -0.94
C PRO A 83 2.43 4.42 -0.39
N MET A 84 1.33 4.59 -1.12
CA MET A 84 0.15 5.28 -0.60
C MET A 84 -0.49 4.50 0.55
N SER A 85 -0.55 3.18 0.47
CA SER A 85 -1.06 2.34 1.56
C SER A 85 -0.24 2.46 2.84
N CYS A 86 1.08 2.60 2.72
CA CYS A 86 1.98 2.86 3.85
C CYS A 86 1.68 4.21 4.51
N SER A 87 1.46 5.25 3.72
CA SER A 87 1.06 6.57 4.23
C SER A 87 -0.27 6.52 4.96
N ILE A 88 -1.27 5.85 4.40
CA ILE A 88 -2.59 5.63 5.01
C ILE A 88 -2.45 4.86 6.34
N GLY A 89 -1.68 3.79 6.33
CA GLY A 89 -1.41 2.97 7.51
C GLY A 89 -0.75 3.77 8.63
N ALA A 90 0.25 4.60 8.30
CA ALA A 90 0.93 5.47 9.26
C ALA A 90 -0.03 6.44 9.94
N PHE A 91 -0.93 7.08 9.18
CA PHE A 91 -1.94 7.96 9.77
C PHE A 91 -2.98 7.21 10.62
N ASN A 92 -3.39 6.03 10.18
CA ASN A 92 -4.34 5.22 10.96
C ASN A 92 -3.73 4.68 12.25
N ALA A 93 -2.41 4.44 12.26
CA ALA A 93 -1.66 4.00 13.44
C ALA A 93 -1.19 5.16 14.35
N ALA A 94 -1.25 6.40 13.90
CA ALA A 94 -0.92 7.56 14.73
C ALA A 94 -1.86 7.62 15.93
N TYR A 95 -1.29 7.81 17.13
CA TYR A 95 -2.07 7.88 18.36
C TYR A 95 -1.78 9.18 19.11
N HIS A 96 -2.78 9.63 19.88
CA HIS A 96 -2.73 10.84 20.68
C HIS A 96 -3.11 10.54 22.11
N THR A 97 -2.28 10.99 23.03
CA THR A 97 -2.50 10.81 24.47
C THR A 97 -3.10 12.06 25.08
N LYS A 98 -3.88 11.87 26.15
CA LYS A 98 -4.35 12.95 27.04
C LYS A 98 -3.91 12.63 28.44
N MET A 99 -3.42 13.63 29.17
CA MET A 99 -3.00 13.45 30.55
C MET A 99 -4.16 12.94 31.42
N GLY A 100 -3.89 11.90 32.21
CA GLY A 100 -4.89 11.29 33.11
C GLY A 100 -5.89 10.35 32.43
N VAL A 101 -5.71 10.06 31.13
CA VAL A 101 -6.57 9.15 30.37
C VAL A 101 -5.75 7.98 29.82
N TYR A 102 -6.21 6.75 30.02
CA TYR A 102 -5.49 5.52 29.62
C TYR A 102 -5.75 5.07 28.18
N HIS A 103 -6.78 5.58 27.51
CA HIS A 103 -7.01 5.27 26.10
C HIS A 103 -6.36 6.31 25.19
N HIS A 104 -6.12 5.93 23.95
CA HIS A 104 -5.54 6.78 22.92
C HIS A 104 -6.57 7.09 21.84
N ASP A 105 -6.62 8.34 21.41
CA ASP A 105 -7.31 8.70 20.18
C ASP A 105 -6.40 8.34 18.99
N MET A 106 -6.95 7.67 17.97
CA MET A 106 -6.19 7.21 16.80
C MET A 106 -6.49 8.07 15.56
N GLY A 107 -5.52 8.14 14.67
CA GLY A 107 -5.66 8.83 13.40
C GLY A 107 -5.31 10.32 13.44
N ILE A 108 -5.81 11.10 12.49
CA ILE A 108 -5.59 12.54 12.44
C ILE A 108 -6.52 13.26 13.41
N ASN A 109 -5.96 14.14 14.22
CA ASN A 109 -6.77 15.06 15.04
C ASN A 109 -7.44 16.10 14.14
N LYS A 110 -8.78 16.15 14.16
CA LYS A 110 -9.55 17.14 13.41
C LYS A 110 -9.16 18.56 13.82
N GLY A 111 -8.75 19.37 12.84
CA GLY A 111 -8.31 20.75 13.07
C GLY A 111 -6.94 20.88 13.75
N GLY A 112 -6.25 19.77 14.02
CA GLY A 112 -4.92 19.77 14.64
C GLY A 112 -3.82 20.28 13.70
N LYS A 113 -2.57 20.28 14.20
CA LYS A 113 -1.39 20.66 13.40
C LYS A 113 -0.63 19.40 13.01
N LEU A 114 -0.27 19.28 11.73
CA LEU A 114 0.51 18.19 11.17
C LEU A 114 1.83 18.71 10.62
N ALA A 115 2.94 18.10 11.00
CA ALA A 115 4.24 18.32 10.39
C ALA A 115 4.68 17.06 9.64
N ILE A 116 5.10 17.21 8.39
CA ILE A 116 5.69 16.15 7.56
C ILE A 116 7.14 16.54 7.30
N LEU A 117 8.06 15.92 8.02
CA LEU A 117 9.49 16.22 7.91
C LEU A 117 10.07 15.46 6.71
N ALA A 118 10.96 16.14 5.96
CA ALA A 118 11.53 15.63 4.70
C ALA A 118 10.43 15.19 3.71
N GLY A 119 9.34 15.94 3.64
CA GLY A 119 8.10 15.55 2.97
C GLY A 119 8.07 15.80 1.47
N ALA A 120 9.15 16.27 0.84
CA ALA A 120 9.18 16.55 -0.61
C ALA A 120 9.34 15.29 -1.50
N GLY A 121 9.61 14.13 -0.91
CA GLY A 121 9.71 12.85 -1.61
C GLY A 121 8.35 12.15 -1.80
N PRO A 122 8.31 11.00 -2.52
CA PRO A 122 7.07 10.28 -2.86
C PRO A 122 6.22 9.94 -1.64
N MET A 123 6.83 9.46 -0.57
CA MET A 123 6.13 9.11 0.68
C MET A 123 5.52 10.34 1.37
N GLY A 124 6.28 11.44 1.45
CA GLY A 124 5.80 12.68 2.04
C GLY A 124 4.67 13.32 1.24
N LEU A 125 4.76 13.30 -0.09
CA LEU A 125 3.70 13.76 -0.99
C LEU A 125 2.46 12.89 -0.89
N GLY A 126 2.61 11.56 -0.76
CA GLY A 126 1.52 10.63 -0.47
C GLY A 126 0.84 10.94 0.86
N ALA A 127 1.62 11.15 1.91
CA ALA A 127 1.12 11.53 3.23
C ALA A 127 0.36 12.88 3.19
N LEU A 128 0.92 13.88 2.51
CA LEU A 128 0.26 15.17 2.33
C LEU A 128 -1.07 15.03 1.58
N THR A 129 -1.06 14.31 0.46
CA THR A 129 -2.25 14.04 -0.34
C THR A 129 -3.35 13.40 0.50
N TYR A 130 -3.00 12.35 1.27
CA TYR A 130 -3.96 11.68 2.14
C TYR A 130 -4.51 12.62 3.22
N ALA A 131 -3.65 13.39 3.90
CA ALA A 131 -4.06 14.31 4.96
C ALA A 131 -5.03 15.40 4.47
N LEU A 132 -4.86 15.85 3.22
CA LEU A 132 -5.68 16.92 2.64
C LEU A 132 -7.01 16.42 2.04
N HIS A 133 -7.13 15.13 1.68
CA HIS A 133 -8.29 14.60 0.95
C HIS A 133 -9.18 13.65 1.76
N ARG A 134 -8.80 13.30 2.98
CA ARG A 134 -9.67 12.49 3.85
C ARG A 134 -10.74 13.32 4.56
N ASP A 135 -11.74 12.67 5.14
CA ASP A 135 -12.86 13.33 5.83
C ASP A 135 -12.41 14.09 7.09
N VAL A 136 -11.54 13.48 7.89
CA VAL A 136 -10.94 14.12 9.07
C VAL A 136 -9.62 14.74 8.66
N ARG A 137 -9.54 16.08 8.68
CA ARG A 137 -8.38 16.83 8.21
C ARG A 137 -7.72 17.62 9.33
N PRO A 138 -6.39 17.82 9.25
CA PRO A 138 -5.70 18.79 10.08
C PRO A 138 -6.13 20.22 9.71
N GLY A 139 -6.05 21.15 10.65
CA GLY A 139 -6.28 22.57 10.41
C GLY A 139 -5.05 23.29 9.84
N MET A 140 -3.86 22.71 10.04
CA MET A 140 -2.59 23.22 9.51
C MET A 140 -1.70 22.05 9.11
N VAL A 141 -1.04 22.17 7.97
CA VAL A 141 -0.01 21.23 7.52
C VAL A 141 1.26 21.99 7.20
N VAL A 142 2.38 21.53 7.74
CA VAL A 142 3.73 22.04 7.43
C VAL A 142 4.52 20.88 6.82
N VAL A 143 5.14 21.13 5.68
CA VAL A 143 6.01 20.16 4.98
C VAL A 143 7.37 20.79 4.81
N THR A 144 8.45 20.05 5.14
CA THR A 144 9.85 20.50 5.01
C THR A 144 10.62 19.62 4.06
#